data_8554fa9e37b8eea0319edd0c842896bf
#
_entry.id   8554fa9e37b8eea0319edd0c842896bf
#
_cell.length_a   1.000
_cell.length_b   1.000
_cell.length_c   1.000
_cell.angle_alpha   90.00
_cell.angle_beta   90.00
_cell.angle_gamma   90.00
#
_symmetry.space_group_name_H-M   'P 1'
#
loop_
_entity.id
_entity.type
_entity.pdbx_description
1 polymer ?
#
loop_
_entity_poly.entity_id
_entity_poly.type
_entity_poly.pdbx_seq_one_letter_code
_entity_poly.pdbx_strand_id
1 'polypeptide(L)'
;MSDIQTELNNISTECDNIENTLTSLSDNTNLKNNLKERVKAVEDRISIVEQKIVVNPVPILYLTGDMSSMTKETSVNLTARLSNIYGETIFSGIATTKWQGSGSLAYPKKNFSIKLKTSSGSKSPMQFGNWYSTNEFHLKANYADYSMVRNVVGARLYREMDETIYPNNAFGMIDGFPIVVYYENHFYGCYTWNLKQDDKLFGMNTSNNGLTQMVYRSDLGDWSIDNFEYRSDGNESASNKQTLQILLDWCKNSSYIQFSNELEEHFDKNNLITYWVFCNIMCATDNTINNWTIGTWDAKKWYVMAYDLDIIIGSLRNSSNWMHPSKPTTNLLVQQYTKVNPIWEKLEYCFRDDIVAKYNEIREHYTPQVIASYFKNYKNLWGDTYLTKEYTKWSGRPNSTDDVDMMEDWLTKRYHYLDIIYS
;
A
#
# COMPACT_ATOMS: atom_id res chain seq x y z
N MET A 1 6.75 -32.55 -1.00
CA MET A 1 6.00 -32.00 0.16
C MET A 1 5.54 -33.07 1.13
N SER A 2 4.98 -34.19 0.68
CA SER A 2 4.61 -35.31 1.61
C SER A 2 5.78 -35.77 2.49
N ASP A 3 7.00 -35.84 1.93
CA ASP A 3 8.20 -36.30 2.65
C ASP A 3 8.67 -35.31 3.73
N ILE A 4 8.55 -33.99 3.47
CA ILE A 4 8.91 -32.94 4.45
C ILE A 4 7.87 -32.91 5.58
N GLN A 5 6.58 -33.00 5.26
CA GLN A 5 5.52 -33.06 6.28
C GLN A 5 5.63 -34.29 7.14
N THR A 6 5.96 -35.44 6.56
CA THR A 6 6.21 -36.69 7.28
C THR A 6 7.40 -36.52 8.23
N GLU A 7 8.48 -35.90 7.78
CA GLU A 7 9.67 -35.68 8.59
C GLU A 7 9.42 -34.69 9.74
N LEU A 8 8.67 -33.61 9.50
CA LEU A 8 8.25 -32.67 10.53
C LEU A 8 7.39 -33.34 11.62
N ASN A 9 6.45 -34.19 11.21
CA ASN A 9 5.63 -34.95 12.15
C ASN A 9 6.48 -35.92 13.00
N ASN A 10 7.47 -36.56 12.37
CA ASN A 10 8.40 -37.43 13.09
C ASN A 10 9.25 -36.68 14.09
N ILE A 11 9.75 -35.48 13.71
CA ILE A 11 10.52 -34.58 14.61
C ILE A 11 9.64 -34.12 15.78
N SER A 12 8.39 -33.73 15.54
CA SER A 12 7.46 -33.34 16.61
C SER A 12 7.25 -34.47 17.61
N THR A 13 7.01 -35.69 17.11
CA THR A 13 6.84 -36.91 17.97
C THR A 13 8.09 -37.18 18.81
N GLU A 14 9.28 -37.00 18.25
CA GLU A 14 10.53 -37.21 18.97
C GLU A 14 10.76 -36.11 20.03
N CYS A 15 10.40 -34.85 19.75
CA CYS A 15 10.44 -33.78 20.75
C CYS A 15 9.52 -34.08 21.95
N ASP A 16 8.28 -34.55 21.69
CA ASP A 16 7.34 -34.94 22.74
C ASP A 16 7.91 -36.06 23.61
N ASN A 17 8.56 -37.05 22.98
CA ASN A 17 9.21 -38.15 23.70
C ASN A 17 10.41 -37.73 24.52
N ILE A 18 11.18 -36.73 24.06
CA ILE A 18 12.29 -36.11 24.79
C ILE A 18 11.74 -35.36 25.99
N GLU A 19 10.69 -34.58 25.85
CA GLU A 19 10.05 -33.82 26.92
C GLU A 19 9.49 -34.74 28.00
N ASN A 20 8.82 -35.86 27.64
CA ASN A 20 8.35 -36.85 28.57
C ASN A 20 9.51 -37.55 29.34
N THR A 21 10.66 -37.76 28.67
CA THR A 21 11.85 -38.34 29.30
C THR A 21 12.51 -37.39 30.26
N LEU A 22 12.56 -36.10 29.92
CA LEU A 22 13.06 -35.01 30.79
C LEU A 22 12.24 -34.90 32.09
N THR A 23 10.94 -35.05 32.01
CA THR A 23 10.04 -34.99 33.18
C THR A 23 10.27 -36.18 34.17
N SER A 24 10.81 -37.28 33.69
CA SER A 24 11.09 -38.47 34.47
C SER A 24 12.55 -38.62 34.96
N LEU A 25 13.41 -37.62 34.69
CA LEU A 25 14.87 -37.68 34.98
C LEU A 25 15.15 -37.45 36.45
N SER A 26 15.39 -38.51 37.19
CA SER A 26 16.22 -38.53 38.38
C SER A 26 17.72 -38.75 38.00
N ASP A 27 18.66 -38.55 38.91
CA ASP A 27 20.12 -38.42 38.74
C ASP A 27 20.91 -39.52 37.97
N ASN A 28 20.32 -40.10 36.91
CA ASN A 28 20.93 -41.16 36.15
C ASN A 28 21.72 -40.66 34.93
N THR A 29 23.08 -40.75 35.02
CA THR A 29 24.01 -40.29 33.98
C THR A 29 23.81 -40.96 32.61
N ASN A 30 23.39 -42.21 32.56
CA ASN A 30 23.13 -42.94 31.32
C ASN A 30 21.90 -42.41 30.58
N LEU A 31 20.87 -42.03 31.32
CA LEU A 31 19.66 -41.37 30.76
C LEU A 31 19.99 -39.98 30.17
N LYS A 32 20.85 -39.22 30.87
CA LYS A 32 21.31 -37.90 30.37
C LYS A 32 22.09 -38.03 29.06
N ASN A 33 22.96 -39.04 28.94
CA ASN A 33 23.73 -39.23 27.71
C ASN A 33 22.83 -39.71 26.56
N ASN A 34 21.91 -40.62 26.78
CA ASN A 34 20.95 -41.03 25.79
C ASN A 34 20.09 -39.86 25.30
N LEU A 35 19.63 -39.01 26.22
CA LEU A 35 18.85 -37.83 25.87
C LEU A 35 19.65 -36.83 25.03
N LYS A 36 20.94 -36.59 25.33
CA LYS A 36 21.84 -35.74 24.53
C LYS A 36 21.99 -36.29 23.11
N GLU A 37 22.13 -37.59 22.92
CA GLU A 37 22.24 -38.23 21.62
C GLU A 37 20.93 -38.07 20.81
N ARG A 38 19.79 -38.20 21.46
CA ARG A 38 18.48 -38.02 20.84
C ARG A 38 18.23 -36.55 20.46
N VAL A 39 18.56 -35.59 21.31
CA VAL A 39 18.47 -34.16 20.99
C VAL A 39 19.33 -33.84 19.77
N LYS A 40 20.60 -34.32 19.77
CA LYS A 40 21.48 -34.12 18.63
C LYS A 40 20.91 -34.73 17.32
N ALA A 41 20.35 -35.91 17.38
CA ALA A 41 19.72 -36.55 16.22
C ALA A 41 18.51 -35.74 15.68
N VAL A 42 17.74 -35.10 16.57
CA VAL A 42 16.65 -34.20 16.20
C VAL A 42 17.18 -32.93 15.56
N GLU A 43 18.23 -32.31 16.12
CA GLU A 43 18.90 -31.14 15.57
C GLU A 43 19.45 -31.40 14.15
N ASP A 44 20.11 -32.54 13.94
CA ASP A 44 20.63 -32.96 12.64
C ASP A 44 19.50 -33.14 11.61
N ARG A 45 18.35 -33.69 12.03
CA ARG A 45 17.16 -33.87 11.18
C ARG A 45 16.49 -32.53 10.86
N ILE A 46 16.39 -31.61 11.83
CA ILE A 46 15.91 -30.24 11.60
C ILE A 46 16.78 -29.56 10.55
N SER A 47 18.09 -29.63 10.68
CA SER A 47 19.04 -29.04 9.72
C SER A 47 18.87 -29.61 8.30
N ILE A 48 18.59 -30.92 8.16
CA ILE A 48 18.31 -31.54 6.87
C ILE A 48 16.98 -31.04 6.29
N VAL A 49 15.96 -30.85 7.11
CA VAL A 49 14.65 -30.32 6.66
C VAL A 49 14.80 -28.86 6.25
N GLU A 50 15.50 -28.06 7.04
CA GLU A 50 15.78 -26.64 6.71
C GLU A 50 16.52 -26.50 5.37
N GLN A 51 17.49 -27.39 5.08
CA GLN A 51 18.19 -27.39 3.79
C GLN A 51 17.30 -27.78 2.60
N LYS A 52 16.21 -28.54 2.83
CA LYS A 52 15.25 -28.95 1.79
C LYS A 52 14.15 -27.92 1.55
N ILE A 53 13.90 -26.99 2.50
CA ILE A 53 12.90 -25.95 2.36
C ILE A 53 13.50 -24.83 1.54
N VAL A 54 13.14 -24.76 0.25
CA VAL A 54 13.43 -23.59 -0.57
C VAL A 54 12.45 -22.49 -0.17
N VAL A 55 12.91 -21.57 0.68
CA VAL A 55 12.12 -20.40 1.04
C VAL A 55 12.49 -19.25 0.09
N ASN A 56 11.53 -18.85 -0.74
CA ASN A 56 11.67 -17.62 -1.51
C ASN A 56 11.43 -16.42 -0.59
N PRO A 57 12.16 -15.33 -0.72
CA PRO A 57 11.94 -14.15 0.13
C PRO A 57 10.54 -13.55 -0.05
N VAL A 58 9.93 -13.71 -1.24
CA VAL A 58 8.59 -13.23 -1.57
C VAL A 58 7.82 -14.24 -2.43
N PRO A 59 6.49 -14.15 -2.51
CA PRO A 59 5.68 -14.92 -3.47
C PRO A 59 6.12 -14.69 -4.91
N ILE A 60 5.85 -15.67 -5.77
CA ILE A 60 6.22 -15.60 -7.18
C ILE A 60 5.00 -15.82 -8.06
N LEU A 61 4.76 -14.88 -8.98
CA LEU A 61 3.76 -14.98 -10.03
C LEU A 61 4.43 -15.39 -11.34
N TYR A 62 4.00 -16.49 -11.91
CA TYR A 62 4.39 -16.96 -13.24
C TYR A 62 3.26 -16.65 -14.23
N LEU A 63 3.60 -15.99 -15.32
CA LEU A 63 2.70 -15.63 -16.41
C LEU A 63 3.22 -16.22 -17.72
N THR A 64 2.32 -16.82 -18.51
CA THR A 64 2.63 -17.40 -19.81
C THR A 64 1.52 -17.06 -20.81
N GLY A 65 1.90 -16.70 -22.04
CA GLY A 65 0.96 -16.35 -23.11
C GLY A 65 1.34 -15.05 -23.81
N ASP A 66 0.58 -14.66 -24.82
CA ASP A 66 0.89 -13.50 -25.67
C ASP A 66 0.42 -12.19 -25.01
N MET A 67 1.34 -11.27 -24.79
CA MET A 67 1.10 -9.90 -24.31
C MET A 67 1.09 -8.84 -25.43
N SER A 68 1.32 -9.21 -26.69
CA SER A 68 1.57 -8.27 -27.79
C SER A 68 0.44 -7.30 -28.06
N SER A 69 -0.80 -7.74 -27.86
CA SER A 69 -2.03 -6.93 -28.06
C SER A 69 -2.48 -6.20 -26.80
N MET A 70 -1.74 -6.32 -25.68
CA MET A 70 -2.14 -5.71 -24.41
C MET A 70 -1.98 -4.20 -24.45
N THR A 71 -3.03 -3.48 -24.06
CA THR A 71 -3.01 -2.02 -23.88
C THR A 71 -3.68 -1.63 -22.57
N LYS A 72 -3.92 -0.35 -22.34
CA LYS A 72 -4.76 0.15 -21.24
C LYS A 72 -6.23 -0.24 -21.43
N GLU A 73 -6.69 -0.29 -22.67
CA GLU A 73 -8.07 -0.59 -23.05
C GLU A 73 -8.27 -2.09 -23.33
N THR A 74 -7.26 -2.73 -23.93
CA THR A 74 -7.33 -4.13 -24.38
C THR A 74 -6.67 -5.05 -23.34
N SER A 75 -7.45 -5.99 -22.82
CA SER A 75 -6.94 -7.05 -21.96
C SER A 75 -6.63 -8.33 -22.72
N VAL A 76 -5.63 -9.06 -22.22
CA VAL A 76 -5.26 -10.40 -22.69
C VAL A 76 -5.45 -11.43 -21.59
N ASN A 77 -5.65 -12.67 -21.95
CA ASN A 77 -5.68 -13.78 -21.02
C ASN A 77 -4.34 -14.51 -21.02
N LEU A 78 -3.73 -14.55 -19.84
CA LEU A 78 -2.46 -15.27 -19.62
C LEU A 78 -2.72 -16.45 -18.71
N THR A 79 -2.03 -17.56 -18.93
CA THR A 79 -1.94 -18.62 -17.93
C THR A 79 -1.14 -18.07 -16.75
N ALA A 80 -1.66 -18.26 -15.56
CA ALA A 80 -1.06 -17.73 -14.34
C ALA A 80 -0.95 -18.80 -13.26
N ARG A 81 0.18 -18.82 -12.58
CA ARG A 81 0.43 -19.61 -11.38
C ARG A 81 1.06 -18.70 -10.32
N LEU A 82 0.44 -18.61 -9.16
CA LEU A 82 0.97 -17.89 -8.01
C LEU A 82 1.45 -18.91 -6.96
N SER A 83 2.69 -18.77 -6.55
CA SER A 83 3.28 -19.58 -5.48
C SER A 83 3.55 -18.71 -4.25
N ASN A 84 3.34 -19.29 -3.06
CA ASN A 84 3.77 -18.66 -1.81
C ASN A 84 5.30 -18.72 -1.63
N ILE A 85 5.80 -18.22 -0.49
CA ILE A 85 7.24 -18.19 -0.18
C ILE A 85 7.85 -19.60 -0.09
N TYR A 86 7.06 -20.62 0.19
CA TYR A 86 7.50 -22.03 0.26
C TYR A 86 7.44 -22.74 -1.10
N GLY A 87 7.13 -22.01 -2.18
CA GLY A 87 6.99 -22.59 -3.52
C GLY A 87 5.68 -23.34 -3.77
N GLU A 88 4.77 -23.34 -2.79
CA GLU A 88 3.46 -24.00 -2.94
C GLU A 88 2.56 -23.17 -3.85
N THR A 89 1.89 -23.84 -4.79
CA THR A 89 0.94 -23.17 -5.67
C THR A 89 -0.33 -22.84 -4.90
N ILE A 90 -0.60 -21.55 -4.70
CA ILE A 90 -1.80 -21.04 -4.04
C ILE A 90 -2.87 -20.57 -5.05
N PHE A 91 -2.50 -20.38 -6.32
CA PHE A 91 -3.42 -20.15 -7.42
C PHE A 91 -2.85 -20.72 -8.71
N SER A 92 -3.73 -21.33 -9.52
CA SER A 92 -3.43 -21.74 -10.90
C SER A 92 -4.68 -21.55 -11.76
N GLY A 93 -4.55 -20.83 -12.87
CA GLY A 93 -5.69 -20.51 -13.73
C GLY A 93 -5.36 -19.47 -14.78
N ILE A 94 -6.30 -18.56 -15.05
CA ILE A 94 -6.18 -17.50 -16.03
C ILE A 94 -6.08 -16.17 -15.32
N ALA A 95 -5.11 -15.34 -15.71
CA ALA A 95 -5.04 -13.91 -15.40
C ALA A 95 -5.50 -13.10 -16.60
N THR A 96 -6.68 -12.51 -16.54
CA THR A 96 -7.08 -11.48 -17.52
C THR A 96 -6.39 -10.18 -17.12
N THR A 97 -5.47 -9.72 -17.97
CA THR A 97 -4.49 -8.68 -17.63
C THR A 97 -4.51 -7.56 -18.65
N LYS A 98 -4.39 -6.32 -18.19
CA LYS A 98 -4.20 -5.14 -19.04
C LYS A 98 -3.26 -4.14 -18.37
N TRP A 99 -2.69 -3.21 -19.15
CA TRP A 99 -1.89 -2.13 -18.58
C TRP A 99 -2.75 -1.23 -17.68
N GLN A 100 -2.11 -0.70 -16.63
CA GLN A 100 -2.76 0.17 -15.65
C GLN A 100 -1.94 1.45 -15.45
N GLY A 101 -2.65 2.56 -15.29
CA GLY A 101 -2.07 3.87 -15.03
C GLY A 101 -2.41 4.89 -16.10
N SER A 102 -1.84 6.10 -15.94
CA SER A 102 -1.92 7.22 -16.87
C SER A 102 -0.49 7.63 -17.23
N GLY A 103 0.14 8.51 -16.49
CA GLY A 103 1.52 8.93 -16.73
C GLY A 103 2.55 7.77 -16.67
N SER A 104 2.30 6.76 -15.83
CA SER A 104 3.16 5.58 -15.72
C SER A 104 3.21 4.70 -16.98
N LEU A 105 2.29 4.89 -17.93
CA LEU A 105 2.33 4.20 -19.23
C LEU A 105 3.49 4.66 -20.13
N ALA A 106 4.09 5.81 -19.85
CA ALA A 106 5.29 6.27 -20.56
C ALA A 106 6.54 5.47 -20.19
N TYR A 107 6.56 4.80 -19.04
CA TYR A 107 7.72 4.04 -18.57
C TYR A 107 7.83 2.66 -19.24
N PRO A 108 9.05 2.11 -19.40
CA PRO A 108 9.24 0.80 -20.02
C PRO A 108 8.63 -0.34 -19.21
N LYS A 109 8.73 -0.31 -17.88
CA LYS A 109 8.09 -1.29 -16.98
C LYS A 109 6.67 -0.84 -16.63
N LYS A 110 5.69 -1.60 -17.08
CA LYS A 110 4.27 -1.25 -16.94
C LYS A 110 3.67 -1.77 -15.64
N ASN A 111 2.69 -1.04 -15.10
CA ASN A 111 1.77 -1.59 -14.12
C ASN A 111 0.70 -2.43 -14.81
N PHE A 112 0.15 -3.42 -14.11
CA PHE A 112 -0.92 -4.26 -14.62
C PHE A 112 -2.15 -4.23 -13.72
N SER A 113 -3.34 -4.23 -14.32
CA SER A 113 -4.58 -4.67 -13.69
C SER A 113 -4.75 -6.16 -13.97
N ILE A 114 -5.03 -6.96 -12.95
CA ILE A 114 -5.17 -8.42 -13.05
C ILE A 114 -6.52 -8.84 -12.50
N LYS A 115 -7.21 -9.71 -13.26
CA LYS A 115 -8.42 -10.40 -12.81
C LYS A 115 -8.17 -11.91 -12.84
N LEU A 116 -8.22 -12.54 -11.68
CA LEU A 116 -8.01 -13.97 -11.54
C LEU A 116 -9.27 -14.75 -11.88
N LYS A 117 -9.11 -15.80 -12.68
CA LYS A 117 -10.16 -16.71 -13.10
C LYS A 117 -9.69 -18.17 -13.01
N THR A 118 -10.61 -19.06 -12.78
CA THR A 118 -10.36 -20.51 -12.94
C THR A 118 -9.98 -20.83 -14.38
N SER A 119 -9.44 -22.00 -14.64
CA SER A 119 -9.17 -22.48 -16.01
C SER A 119 -10.44 -22.56 -16.87
N SER A 120 -11.63 -22.67 -16.26
CA SER A 120 -12.94 -22.59 -16.95
C SER A 120 -13.44 -21.16 -17.21
N GLY A 121 -12.70 -20.13 -16.76
CA GLY A 121 -13.06 -18.73 -16.99
C GLY A 121 -13.92 -18.09 -15.91
N SER A 122 -14.34 -18.81 -14.87
CA SER A 122 -15.11 -18.26 -13.75
C SER A 122 -14.22 -17.41 -12.85
N LYS A 123 -14.79 -16.41 -12.15
CA LYS A 123 -14.05 -15.60 -11.14
C LYS A 123 -13.41 -16.52 -10.10
N SER A 124 -12.16 -16.25 -9.75
CA SER A 124 -11.43 -16.98 -8.69
C SER A 124 -10.98 -15.98 -7.62
N PRO A 125 -11.86 -15.64 -6.67
CA PRO A 125 -11.50 -14.69 -5.62
C PRO A 125 -10.46 -15.32 -4.68
N MET A 126 -9.55 -14.46 -4.19
CA MET A 126 -8.54 -14.79 -3.20
C MET A 126 -8.60 -13.78 -2.05
N GLN A 127 -8.18 -14.20 -0.88
CA GLN A 127 -8.02 -13.36 0.29
C GLN A 127 -6.60 -13.51 0.83
N PHE A 128 -5.94 -12.41 1.09
CA PHE A 128 -4.60 -12.35 1.67
C PHE A 128 -4.67 -11.65 3.04
N GLY A 129 -4.24 -12.33 4.09
CA GLY A 129 -4.30 -11.80 5.43
C GLY A 129 -5.71 -11.33 5.82
N ASN A 130 -5.82 -10.08 6.25
CA ASN A 130 -7.09 -9.44 6.65
C ASN A 130 -7.80 -8.69 5.51
N TRP A 131 -7.35 -8.85 4.25
CA TRP A 131 -8.02 -8.22 3.12
C TRP A 131 -9.41 -8.82 2.88
N TYR A 132 -10.26 -8.08 2.18
CA TYR A 132 -11.50 -8.65 1.65
C TYR A 132 -11.22 -9.63 0.50
N SER A 133 -12.13 -10.59 0.28
CA SER A 133 -12.00 -11.56 -0.82
C SER A 133 -12.30 -10.90 -2.15
N THR A 134 -11.34 -10.94 -3.08
CA THR A 134 -11.46 -10.35 -4.42
C THR A 134 -10.69 -11.16 -5.44
N ASN A 135 -11.11 -11.07 -6.71
CA ASN A 135 -10.34 -11.60 -7.82
C ASN A 135 -9.66 -10.51 -8.67
N GLU A 136 -9.74 -9.24 -8.23
CA GLU A 136 -9.19 -8.09 -8.94
C GLU A 136 -8.07 -7.43 -8.13
N PHE A 137 -6.88 -7.35 -8.74
CA PHE A 137 -5.68 -6.81 -8.12
C PHE A 137 -4.92 -5.92 -9.09
N HIS A 138 -3.96 -5.15 -8.58
CA HIS A 138 -2.98 -4.45 -9.39
C HIS A 138 -1.57 -4.99 -9.11
N LEU A 139 -0.75 -5.11 -10.16
CA LEU A 139 0.69 -5.24 -10.03
C LEU A 139 1.31 -3.87 -10.27
N LYS A 140 1.83 -3.27 -9.22
CA LYS A 140 2.50 -1.97 -9.29
C LYS A 140 4.00 -2.16 -9.54
N ALA A 141 4.45 -1.64 -10.67
CA ALA A 141 5.85 -1.66 -11.08
C ALA A 141 6.71 -0.68 -10.28
N ASN A 142 6.09 0.38 -9.76
CA ASN A 142 6.72 1.48 -9.04
C ASN A 142 8.00 1.99 -9.74
N TYR A 143 7.97 2.09 -11.08
CA TYR A 143 9.16 2.35 -11.88
C TYR A 143 9.75 3.75 -11.64
N ALA A 144 8.88 4.74 -11.43
CA ALA A 144 9.30 6.12 -11.19
C ALA A 144 9.89 6.34 -9.78
N ASP A 145 9.47 5.54 -8.81
CA ASP A 145 10.03 5.51 -7.47
C ASP A 145 11.22 4.54 -7.44
N TYR A 146 12.44 5.05 -7.27
CA TYR A 146 13.63 4.20 -7.25
C TYR A 146 13.61 3.19 -6.09
N SER A 147 13.08 3.60 -4.95
CA SER A 147 12.91 2.71 -3.79
C SER A 147 11.87 1.61 -4.01
N MET A 148 10.91 1.80 -4.92
CA MET A 148 9.77 0.94 -5.25
C MET A 148 8.71 0.77 -4.15
N VAL A 149 8.82 1.46 -3.02
CA VAL A 149 8.03 1.17 -1.81
C VAL A 149 7.19 2.34 -1.30
N ARG A 150 7.42 3.58 -1.78
CA ARG A 150 6.75 4.78 -1.26
C ARG A 150 5.24 4.66 -1.25
N ASN A 151 4.65 4.20 -2.35
CA ASN A 151 3.20 4.14 -2.48
C ASN A 151 2.54 3.23 -1.45
N VAL A 152 2.97 1.98 -1.34
CA VAL A 152 2.35 0.99 -0.45
C VAL A 152 2.68 1.23 1.02
N VAL A 153 3.93 1.60 1.31
CA VAL A 153 4.36 1.87 2.70
C VAL A 153 3.75 3.17 3.20
N GLY A 154 3.69 4.20 2.35
CA GLY A 154 2.99 5.44 2.69
C GLY A 154 1.51 5.22 3.02
N ALA A 155 0.82 4.38 2.25
CA ALA A 155 -0.57 4.03 2.52
C ALA A 155 -0.75 3.26 3.85
N ARG A 156 0.16 2.34 4.16
CA ARG A 156 0.17 1.63 5.46
C ARG A 156 0.39 2.58 6.63
N LEU A 157 1.38 3.46 6.53
CA LEU A 157 1.67 4.46 7.56
C LEU A 157 0.49 5.40 7.78
N TYR A 158 -0.16 5.87 6.70
CA TYR A 158 -1.36 6.69 6.85
C TYR A 158 -2.45 5.94 7.59
N ARG A 159 -2.73 4.69 7.23
CA ARG A 159 -3.74 3.86 7.91
C ARG A 159 -3.43 3.62 9.39
N GLU A 160 -2.15 3.50 9.75
CA GLU A 160 -1.72 3.34 11.14
C GLU A 160 -1.81 4.64 11.94
N MET A 161 -1.57 5.79 11.29
CA MET A 161 -1.71 7.12 11.89
C MET A 161 -3.16 7.59 11.96
N ASP A 162 -4.02 7.10 11.05
CA ASP A 162 -5.43 7.45 10.97
C ASP A 162 -6.26 6.49 11.82
N GLU A 163 -6.56 6.90 13.05
CA GLU A 163 -7.39 6.15 13.99
C GLU A 163 -8.88 6.18 13.66
N THR A 164 -9.25 6.75 12.52
CA THR A 164 -10.65 6.87 12.09
C THR A 164 -11.26 5.50 11.88
N ILE A 165 -12.37 5.25 12.57
CA ILE A 165 -13.20 4.07 12.34
C ILE A 165 -14.13 4.37 11.19
N TYR A 166 -13.78 3.88 10.00
CA TYR A 166 -14.63 4.03 8.84
C TYR A 166 -15.95 3.24 8.98
N PRO A 167 -17.06 3.75 8.42
CA PRO A 167 -18.31 2.99 8.40
C PRO A 167 -18.12 1.59 7.80
N ASN A 168 -18.88 0.61 8.32
CA ASN A 168 -18.80 -0.81 7.95
C ASN A 168 -17.45 -1.47 8.21
N ASN A 169 -16.59 -0.90 9.08
CA ASN A 169 -15.21 -1.35 9.31
C ASN A 169 -14.42 -1.45 8.00
N ALA A 170 -14.61 -0.50 7.12
CA ALA A 170 -13.96 -0.47 5.82
C ALA A 170 -12.43 -0.48 5.96
N PHE A 171 -11.75 -1.15 5.03
CA PHE A 171 -10.30 -1.20 5.01
C PHE A 171 -9.68 0.19 4.70
N GLY A 172 -10.34 0.99 3.89
CA GLY A 172 -10.11 2.41 3.65
C GLY A 172 -8.90 2.73 2.76
N MET A 173 -7.81 2.00 2.87
CA MET A 173 -6.57 2.25 2.14
C MET A 173 -6.16 1.10 1.25
N ILE A 174 -5.42 1.40 0.17
CA ILE A 174 -4.70 0.36 -0.56
C ILE A 174 -3.70 -0.31 0.37
N ASP A 175 -3.48 -1.59 0.11
CA ASP A 175 -2.41 -2.36 0.71
C ASP A 175 -1.80 -3.27 -0.34
N GLY A 176 -0.61 -3.79 -0.07
CA GLY A 176 0.10 -4.65 -1.00
C GLY A 176 1.26 -5.36 -0.34
N PHE A 177 1.75 -6.39 -0.98
CA PHE A 177 2.95 -7.11 -0.57
C PHE A 177 3.92 -7.26 -1.75
N PRO A 178 5.22 -7.37 -1.48
CA PRO A 178 6.22 -7.56 -2.52
C PRO A 178 6.05 -8.92 -3.19
N ILE A 179 6.20 -8.94 -4.51
CA ILE A 179 6.10 -10.13 -5.32
C ILE A 179 7.12 -10.08 -6.46
N VAL A 180 7.57 -11.23 -6.92
CA VAL A 180 8.38 -11.35 -8.13
C VAL A 180 7.52 -11.91 -9.25
N VAL A 181 7.64 -11.34 -10.42
CA VAL A 181 6.94 -11.78 -11.63
C VAL A 181 7.94 -12.42 -12.60
N TYR A 182 7.59 -13.61 -13.06
CA TYR A 182 8.24 -14.28 -14.20
C TYR A 182 7.26 -14.28 -15.39
N TYR A 183 7.78 -13.98 -16.56
CA TYR A 183 7.05 -14.11 -17.82
C TYR A 183 7.81 -15.03 -18.76
N GLU A 184 7.13 -16.04 -19.31
CA GLU A 184 7.73 -17.09 -20.12
C GLU A 184 8.97 -17.72 -19.42
N ASN A 185 8.85 -17.98 -18.12
CA ASN A 185 9.91 -18.49 -17.25
C ASN A 185 11.14 -17.58 -17.09
N HIS A 186 11.12 -16.37 -17.62
CA HIS A 186 12.17 -15.38 -17.44
C HIS A 186 11.80 -14.37 -16.36
N PHE A 187 12.74 -13.99 -15.52
CA PHE A 187 12.54 -12.93 -14.54
C PHE A 187 12.04 -11.65 -15.25
N TYR A 188 10.83 -11.25 -14.91
CA TYR A 188 10.22 -10.06 -15.50
C TYR A 188 10.42 -8.82 -14.62
N GLY A 189 10.31 -8.95 -13.30
CA GLY A 189 10.59 -7.86 -12.36
C GLY A 189 10.02 -8.07 -10.97
N CYS A 190 10.45 -7.18 -10.07
CA CYS A 190 9.88 -7.00 -8.74
C CYS A 190 8.65 -6.08 -8.85
N TYR A 191 7.56 -6.48 -8.23
CA TYR A 191 6.29 -5.76 -8.24
C TYR A 191 5.72 -5.69 -6.83
N THR A 192 4.77 -4.79 -6.62
CA THR A 192 3.87 -4.87 -5.47
C THR A 192 2.53 -5.43 -5.94
N TRP A 193 2.06 -6.50 -5.30
CA TRP A 193 0.72 -7.04 -5.47
C TRP A 193 -0.22 -6.21 -4.61
N ASN A 194 -1.06 -5.40 -5.23
CA ASN A 194 -1.88 -4.41 -4.54
C ASN A 194 -3.36 -4.71 -4.64
N LEU A 195 -4.08 -4.37 -3.58
CA LEU A 195 -5.53 -4.18 -3.65
C LEU A 195 -5.87 -3.10 -4.69
N LYS A 196 -6.97 -3.30 -5.39
CA LYS A 196 -7.54 -2.29 -6.28
C LYS A 196 -8.28 -1.24 -5.44
N GLN A 197 -8.15 0.03 -5.80
CA GLN A 197 -8.96 1.09 -5.22
C GLN A 197 -10.33 1.11 -5.91
N ASP A 198 -11.33 0.59 -5.23
CA ASP A 198 -12.74 0.60 -5.63
C ASP A 198 -13.64 0.58 -4.39
N ASP A 199 -14.95 0.56 -4.61
CA ASP A 199 -15.95 0.55 -3.53
C ASP A 199 -15.82 -0.63 -2.55
N LYS A 200 -15.29 -1.76 -2.98
CA LYS A 200 -15.05 -2.93 -2.10
C LYS A 200 -13.98 -2.64 -1.06
N LEU A 201 -12.93 -1.87 -1.44
CA LEU A 201 -11.90 -1.41 -0.51
C LEU A 201 -12.50 -0.61 0.64
N PHE A 202 -13.58 0.09 0.36
CA PHE A 202 -14.29 0.94 1.32
C PHE A 202 -15.50 0.24 1.97
N GLY A 203 -15.67 -1.07 1.76
CA GLY A 203 -16.80 -1.81 2.32
C GLY A 203 -18.17 -1.27 1.89
N MET A 204 -18.22 -0.61 0.73
CA MET A 204 -19.44 -0.04 0.17
C MET A 204 -20.19 -1.06 -0.68
N ASN A 205 -21.50 -0.96 -0.68
CA ASN A 205 -22.40 -1.71 -1.57
C ASN A 205 -23.10 -0.74 -2.52
N THR A 206 -22.38 -0.23 -3.47
CA THR A 206 -22.88 0.78 -4.41
C THR A 206 -23.95 0.23 -5.36
N SER A 207 -24.02 -1.08 -5.57
CA SER A 207 -25.09 -1.71 -6.36
C SER A 207 -26.48 -1.53 -5.71
N ASN A 208 -26.57 -1.50 -4.38
CA ASN A 208 -27.81 -1.35 -3.64
C ASN A 208 -27.99 0.06 -3.06
N ASN A 209 -26.89 0.72 -2.70
CA ASN A 209 -26.87 1.98 -1.95
C ASN A 209 -26.13 3.09 -2.73
N GLY A 210 -26.06 3.01 -4.05
CA GLY A 210 -25.25 3.91 -4.88
C GLY A 210 -25.68 5.39 -4.86
N LEU A 211 -26.84 5.72 -4.27
CA LEU A 211 -27.25 7.11 -4.06
C LEU A 211 -26.66 7.73 -2.79
N THR A 212 -26.21 6.90 -1.83
CA THR A 212 -25.67 7.34 -0.54
C THR A 212 -24.22 6.95 -0.33
N GLN A 213 -23.75 5.92 -1.03
CA GLN A 213 -22.38 5.41 -0.91
C GLN A 213 -21.62 5.68 -2.21
N MET A 214 -20.56 6.47 -2.12
CA MET A 214 -19.78 6.85 -3.30
C MET A 214 -18.34 7.20 -2.93
N VAL A 215 -17.45 6.94 -3.88
CA VAL A 215 -16.03 7.29 -3.78
C VAL A 215 -15.63 8.10 -5.00
N TYR A 216 -14.92 9.18 -4.76
CA TYR A 216 -14.33 10.03 -5.79
C TYR A 216 -12.84 10.21 -5.53
N ARG A 217 -12.09 10.41 -6.60
CA ARG A 217 -10.68 10.78 -6.56
C ARG A 217 -10.45 12.04 -7.36
N SER A 218 -9.76 13.01 -6.78
CA SER A 218 -9.34 14.21 -7.50
C SER A 218 -8.22 13.87 -8.50
N ASP A 219 -8.31 14.39 -9.71
CA ASP A 219 -7.35 14.11 -10.80
C ASP A 219 -6.58 15.36 -11.26
N LEU A 220 -7.16 16.54 -11.11
CA LEU A 220 -6.54 17.80 -11.52
C LEU A 220 -6.92 18.92 -10.53
N GLY A 221 -6.06 19.34 -9.72
CA GLY A 221 -6.10 20.34 -8.65
C GLY A 221 -6.99 21.58 -8.70
N ASP A 222 -8.03 21.64 -9.51
CA ASP A 222 -9.10 22.61 -9.34
C ASP A 222 -10.37 21.92 -8.78
N TRP A 223 -11.10 22.65 -7.99
CA TRP A 223 -12.32 22.18 -7.33
C TRP A 223 -13.51 22.16 -8.27
N SER A 224 -13.28 21.86 -9.55
CA SER A 224 -14.32 21.57 -10.53
C SER A 224 -14.74 20.11 -10.42
N ILE A 225 -16.02 19.85 -10.46
CA ILE A 225 -16.57 18.50 -10.44
C ILE A 225 -16.01 17.62 -11.57
N ASP A 226 -15.68 18.22 -12.71
CA ASP A 226 -15.14 17.50 -13.86
C ASP A 226 -13.72 16.94 -13.62
N ASN A 227 -13.07 17.39 -12.55
CA ASN A 227 -11.75 16.91 -12.12
C ASN A 227 -11.83 15.84 -11.01
N PHE A 228 -13.03 15.31 -10.75
CA PHE A 228 -13.22 14.20 -9.82
C PHE A 228 -13.68 12.96 -10.58
N GLU A 229 -12.87 11.93 -10.51
CA GLU A 229 -13.17 10.63 -11.10
C GLU A 229 -14.02 9.80 -10.14
N TYR A 230 -15.18 9.31 -10.60
CA TYR A 230 -16.01 8.37 -9.85
C TYR A 230 -15.33 7.01 -9.78
N ARG A 231 -15.13 6.50 -8.57
CA ARG A 231 -14.34 5.27 -8.29
C ARG A 231 -15.17 4.10 -7.78
N SER A 232 -16.47 4.25 -7.63
CA SER A 232 -17.37 3.16 -7.27
C SER A 232 -17.73 2.29 -8.47
N ASP A 233 -18.18 1.06 -8.24
CA ASP A 233 -18.68 0.18 -9.28
C ASP A 233 -19.99 0.76 -9.89
N GLY A 234 -20.17 0.59 -11.20
CA GLY A 234 -21.32 1.10 -11.93
C GLY A 234 -21.11 2.48 -12.55
N ASN A 235 -22.22 3.08 -13.00
CA ASN A 235 -22.18 4.39 -13.61
C ASN A 235 -22.53 5.47 -12.57
N GLU A 236 -21.80 6.57 -12.63
CA GLU A 236 -22.11 7.76 -11.86
C GLU A 236 -23.48 8.30 -12.22
N SER A 237 -24.35 8.52 -11.24
CA SER A 237 -25.66 9.12 -11.45
C SER A 237 -25.60 10.66 -11.34
N ALA A 238 -26.62 11.34 -11.89
CA ALA A 238 -26.78 12.78 -11.69
C ALA A 238 -26.88 13.17 -10.19
N SER A 239 -27.48 12.31 -9.38
CA SER A 239 -27.58 12.52 -7.94
C SER A 239 -26.21 12.43 -7.25
N ASN A 240 -25.34 11.48 -7.65
CA ASN A 240 -23.98 11.39 -7.12
C ASN A 240 -23.19 12.68 -7.43
N LYS A 241 -23.25 13.14 -8.70
CA LYS A 241 -22.63 14.41 -9.09
C LYS A 241 -23.14 15.59 -8.29
N GLN A 242 -24.46 15.67 -8.07
CA GLN A 242 -25.05 16.73 -7.28
C GLN A 242 -24.58 16.70 -5.83
N THR A 243 -24.49 15.53 -5.22
CA THR A 243 -23.98 15.35 -3.85
C THR A 243 -22.52 15.83 -3.74
N LEU A 244 -21.67 15.44 -4.69
CA LEU A 244 -20.29 15.93 -4.74
C LEU A 244 -20.24 17.45 -4.97
N GLN A 245 -21.06 17.99 -5.89
CA GLN A 245 -21.07 19.43 -6.18
C GLN A 245 -21.44 20.26 -4.94
N ILE A 246 -22.40 19.81 -4.13
CA ILE A 246 -22.78 20.46 -2.87
C ILE A 246 -21.56 20.55 -1.93
N LEU A 247 -20.82 19.46 -1.78
CA LEU A 247 -19.59 19.46 -0.97
C LEU A 247 -18.55 20.45 -1.52
N LEU A 248 -18.28 20.40 -2.82
CA LEU A 248 -17.27 21.25 -3.44
C LEU A 248 -17.63 22.73 -3.33
N ASP A 249 -18.91 23.09 -3.51
CA ASP A 249 -19.41 24.43 -3.36
C ASP A 249 -19.29 24.92 -1.91
N TRP A 250 -19.60 24.08 -0.93
CA TRP A 250 -19.39 24.40 0.48
C TRP A 250 -17.90 24.61 0.77
N CYS A 251 -17.05 23.71 0.35
CA CYS A 251 -15.59 23.86 0.54
C CYS A 251 -15.06 25.17 -0.04
N LYS A 252 -15.54 25.56 -1.20
CA LYS A 252 -15.10 26.77 -1.91
C LYS A 252 -15.66 28.04 -1.29
N ASN A 253 -16.95 28.07 -1.00
CA ASN A 253 -17.70 29.31 -0.72
C ASN A 253 -17.92 29.59 0.77
N SER A 254 -17.76 28.58 1.67
CA SER A 254 -17.93 28.81 3.10
C SER A 254 -16.95 29.87 3.62
N SER A 255 -17.43 30.75 4.44
CA SER A 255 -16.56 31.65 5.23
C SER A 255 -15.78 30.83 6.27
N TYR A 256 -14.73 31.37 6.86
CA TYR A 256 -14.00 30.70 7.94
C TYR A 256 -14.91 30.35 9.13
N ILE A 257 -15.85 31.22 9.46
CA ILE A 257 -16.82 30.98 10.54
C ILE A 257 -17.74 29.80 10.19
N GLN A 258 -18.28 29.79 8.97
CA GLN A 258 -19.10 28.66 8.51
C GLN A 258 -18.30 27.36 8.48
N PHE A 259 -17.08 27.38 7.91
CA PHE A 259 -16.22 26.21 7.87
C PHE A 259 -15.92 25.66 9.25
N SER A 260 -15.65 26.55 10.23
CA SER A 260 -15.42 26.13 11.62
C SER A 260 -16.64 25.49 12.27
N ASN A 261 -17.84 26.04 12.03
CA ASN A 261 -19.06 25.55 12.65
C ASN A 261 -19.64 24.29 11.99
N GLU A 262 -19.48 24.17 10.68
CA GLU A 262 -20.18 23.15 9.87
C GLU A 262 -19.25 21.99 9.45
N LEU A 263 -17.93 22.04 9.75
CA LEU A 263 -16.95 21.04 9.27
C LEU A 263 -17.42 19.61 9.56
N GLU A 264 -17.87 19.33 10.78
CA GLU A 264 -18.26 17.98 11.18
C GLU A 264 -19.58 17.49 10.56
N GLU A 265 -20.35 18.37 9.93
CA GLU A 265 -21.50 18.00 9.11
C GLU A 265 -21.08 17.46 7.75
N HIS A 266 -19.92 17.91 7.23
CA HIS A 266 -19.39 17.61 5.91
C HIS A 266 -18.25 16.61 5.91
N PHE A 267 -17.33 16.70 6.87
CA PHE A 267 -16.18 15.81 6.99
C PHE A 267 -16.08 15.20 8.39
N ASP A 268 -15.42 14.06 8.47
CA ASP A 268 -14.85 13.63 9.73
C ASP A 268 -13.63 14.52 10.06
N LYS A 269 -13.74 15.30 11.12
CA LYS A 269 -12.73 16.30 11.51
C LYS A 269 -11.39 15.65 11.82
N ASN A 270 -11.39 14.55 12.61
CA ASN A 270 -10.15 13.89 12.98
C ASN A 270 -9.45 13.29 11.77
N ASN A 271 -10.19 12.63 10.90
CA ASN A 271 -9.67 12.09 9.64
C ASN A 271 -9.06 13.19 8.75
N LEU A 272 -9.74 14.31 8.58
CA LEU A 272 -9.25 15.40 7.74
C LEU A 272 -7.98 16.05 8.29
N ILE A 273 -7.90 16.24 9.62
CA ILE A 273 -6.71 16.77 10.30
C ILE A 273 -5.56 15.77 10.20
N THR A 274 -5.81 14.49 10.47
CA THR A 274 -4.79 13.44 10.35
C THR A 274 -4.23 13.36 8.94
N TYR A 275 -5.10 13.44 7.92
CA TYR A 275 -4.66 13.48 6.53
C TYR A 275 -3.76 14.67 6.23
N TRP A 276 -4.12 15.85 6.70
CA TRP A 276 -3.32 17.06 6.50
C TRP A 276 -1.96 16.98 7.20
N VAL A 277 -1.93 16.52 8.45
CA VAL A 277 -0.68 16.30 9.20
C VAL A 277 0.20 15.24 8.51
N PHE A 278 -0.39 14.13 8.08
CA PHE A 278 0.32 13.11 7.30
C PHE A 278 0.93 13.70 6.03
N CYS A 279 0.16 14.45 5.24
CA CYS A 279 0.68 15.10 4.04
C CYS A 279 1.85 16.04 4.37
N ASN A 280 1.77 16.78 5.48
CA ASN A 280 2.87 17.64 5.92
C ASN A 280 4.11 16.83 6.32
N ILE A 281 3.99 15.79 7.12
CA ILE A 281 5.11 14.94 7.53
C ILE A 281 5.77 14.31 6.30
N MET A 282 5.01 13.68 5.43
CA MET A 282 5.50 13.00 4.24
C MET A 282 5.89 13.95 3.10
N CYS A 283 5.53 15.22 3.21
CA CYS A 283 5.62 16.22 2.14
C CYS A 283 4.93 15.73 0.85
N ALA A 284 3.71 15.23 1.00
CA ALA A 284 2.91 14.61 -0.04
C ALA A 284 2.22 15.70 -0.90
N THR A 285 3.00 16.45 -1.67
CA THR A 285 2.51 17.61 -2.44
C THR A 285 1.45 17.28 -3.45
N ASP A 286 1.59 16.16 -4.15
CA ASP A 286 0.61 15.73 -5.13
C ASP A 286 -0.74 15.41 -4.46
N ASN A 287 -0.70 14.91 -3.23
CA ASN A 287 -1.87 14.49 -2.47
C ASN A 287 -2.65 15.65 -1.83
N THR A 288 -2.12 16.85 -1.83
CA THR A 288 -2.86 18.04 -1.37
C THR A 288 -3.71 18.67 -2.47
N ILE A 289 -3.49 18.29 -3.72
CA ILE A 289 -4.13 18.84 -4.91
C ILE A 289 -4.79 17.74 -5.73
N ASN A 290 -4.02 16.68 -6.05
CA ASN A 290 -4.45 15.50 -6.81
C ASN A 290 -4.48 14.28 -5.88
N ASN A 291 -4.88 13.16 -6.42
CA ASN A 291 -4.75 11.84 -5.80
C ASN A 291 -5.37 11.69 -4.39
N TRP A 292 -6.00 12.72 -3.83
CA TRP A 292 -6.76 12.51 -2.61
C TRP A 292 -8.12 11.93 -2.96
N THR A 293 -8.47 10.92 -2.20
CA THR A 293 -9.71 10.19 -2.40
C THR A 293 -10.67 10.60 -1.32
N ILE A 294 -11.91 10.86 -1.68
CA ILE A 294 -12.98 11.13 -0.73
C ILE A 294 -14.11 10.12 -0.89
N GLY A 295 -14.63 9.65 0.22
CA GLY A 295 -15.72 8.71 0.24
C GLY A 295 -16.78 9.09 1.27
N THR A 296 -18.03 8.77 0.95
CA THR A 296 -19.15 8.90 1.87
C THR A 296 -20.01 7.64 1.86
N TRP A 297 -20.58 7.29 3.01
CA TRP A 297 -21.49 6.16 3.18
C TRP A 297 -22.94 6.58 3.36
N ASP A 298 -23.19 7.89 3.56
CA ASP A 298 -24.51 8.46 3.85
C ASP A 298 -24.87 9.68 2.99
N ALA A 299 -24.02 10.02 2.01
CA ALA A 299 -24.12 11.21 1.16
C ALA A 299 -24.06 12.54 1.90
N LYS A 300 -23.53 12.56 3.14
CA LYS A 300 -23.44 13.74 4.00
C LYS A 300 -22.01 13.91 4.52
N LYS A 301 -21.56 12.98 5.35
CA LYS A 301 -20.23 13.01 5.96
C LYS A 301 -19.21 12.34 5.07
N TRP A 302 -18.15 13.04 4.74
CA TRP A 302 -17.07 12.59 3.87
C TRP A 302 -15.81 12.29 4.67
N TYR A 303 -15.06 11.33 4.15
CA TYR A 303 -13.77 10.89 4.70
C TYR A 303 -12.72 11.03 3.62
N VAL A 304 -11.51 11.45 4.00
CA VAL A 304 -10.38 11.60 3.10
C VAL A 304 -9.44 10.42 3.25
N MET A 305 -8.96 9.91 2.13
CA MET A 305 -8.07 8.75 2.08
C MET A 305 -6.91 9.03 1.14
N ALA A 306 -5.72 8.61 1.53
CA ALA A 306 -4.53 8.78 0.71
C ALA A 306 -4.49 7.77 -0.45
N TYR A 307 -4.02 8.23 -1.61
CA TYR A 307 -3.83 7.39 -2.80
C TYR A 307 -2.65 7.89 -3.62
N ASP A 308 -1.93 6.94 -4.27
CA ASP A 308 -0.81 7.21 -5.19
C ASP A 308 0.31 8.03 -4.55
N LEU A 309 0.85 7.51 -3.44
CA LEU A 309 1.88 8.14 -2.61
C LEU A 309 3.31 7.88 -3.15
N ASP A 310 3.50 7.76 -4.45
CA ASP A 310 4.83 7.55 -5.05
C ASP A 310 5.71 8.81 -5.02
N ILE A 311 5.11 9.96 -4.68
CA ILE A 311 5.77 11.26 -4.57
C ILE A 311 5.72 11.78 -3.13
N ILE A 312 6.40 11.08 -2.23
CA ILE A 312 6.56 11.49 -0.82
C ILE A 312 8.04 11.43 -0.43
N ILE A 313 8.39 12.03 0.69
CA ILE A 313 9.74 11.98 1.30
C ILE A 313 10.81 12.34 0.25
N GLY A 314 10.68 13.51 -0.36
CA GLY A 314 11.69 14.06 -1.26
C GLY A 314 11.90 13.30 -2.57
N SER A 315 10.96 12.44 -2.98
CA SER A 315 11.07 11.72 -4.26
C SER A 315 11.24 12.68 -5.43
N LEU A 316 12.26 12.46 -6.24
CA LEU A 316 12.57 13.24 -7.44
C LEU A 316 12.08 12.51 -8.70
N ARG A 317 10.79 12.46 -8.93
CA ARG A 317 10.20 11.74 -10.07
C ARG A 317 10.77 12.19 -11.43
N ASN A 318 11.19 13.46 -11.52
CA ASN A 318 11.87 14.00 -12.69
C ASN A 318 12.59 15.31 -12.31
N SER A 319 13.87 15.42 -12.58
CA SER A 319 14.71 16.57 -12.19
C SER A 319 14.27 17.92 -12.80
N SER A 320 13.40 17.91 -13.80
CA SER A 320 12.81 19.08 -14.44
C SER A 320 11.40 19.40 -13.93
N ASN A 321 10.87 18.65 -12.98
CA ASN A 321 9.45 18.72 -12.66
C ASN A 321 9.19 19.50 -11.38
N TRP A 322 8.46 20.57 -11.54
CA TRP A 322 7.97 21.55 -10.59
C TRP A 322 7.06 20.97 -9.48
N MET A 323 6.62 19.71 -9.60
CA MET A 323 5.75 19.02 -8.63
C MET A 323 6.50 18.39 -7.45
N HIS A 324 7.82 18.54 -7.37
CA HIS A 324 8.61 17.80 -6.39
C HIS A 324 9.29 18.70 -5.39
N PRO A 325 8.86 18.67 -4.14
CA PRO A 325 9.63 19.20 -3.06
C PRO A 325 10.81 18.27 -2.80
N SER A 326 11.89 18.53 -3.50
CA SER A 326 13.18 17.99 -3.10
C SER A 326 13.66 18.54 -1.76
N LYS A 327 12.91 19.51 -1.18
CA LYS A 327 13.33 20.22 0.03
C LYS A 327 12.47 19.83 1.24
N PRO A 328 13.11 19.39 2.32
CA PRO A 328 12.40 19.14 3.58
C PRO A 328 11.66 20.36 4.15
N THR A 329 12.08 21.57 3.76
CA THR A 329 11.50 22.85 4.19
C THR A 329 10.34 23.34 3.31
N THR A 330 9.75 22.45 2.49
CA THR A 330 8.62 22.82 1.65
C THR A 330 7.37 23.10 2.49
N ASN A 331 6.79 24.28 2.31
CA ASN A 331 5.49 24.64 2.88
C ASN A 331 4.37 24.21 1.91
N LEU A 332 3.53 23.27 2.30
CA LEU A 332 2.47 22.74 1.45
C LEU A 332 1.37 23.77 1.14
N LEU A 333 1.14 24.76 2.01
CA LEU A 333 0.19 25.83 1.75
C LEU A 333 0.67 26.79 0.67
N VAL A 334 1.98 27.08 0.64
CA VAL A 334 2.58 28.06 -0.29
C VAL A 334 2.91 27.43 -1.63
N GLN A 335 3.23 26.15 -1.65
CA GLN A 335 3.64 25.45 -2.87
C GLN A 335 2.47 25.00 -3.74
N GLN A 336 1.28 25.44 -3.42
CA GLN A 336 0.11 25.14 -4.23
C GLN A 336 0.25 25.84 -5.58
N TYR A 337 0.49 25.06 -6.61
CA TYR A 337 0.49 25.49 -7.98
C TYR A 337 -0.78 26.30 -8.28
N THR A 338 -0.70 27.57 -8.42
CA THR A 338 -1.70 28.47 -8.99
C THR A 338 -3.19 28.16 -8.72
N LYS A 339 -3.50 27.05 -8.10
CA LYS A 339 -4.84 26.53 -7.77
C LYS A 339 -4.87 26.15 -6.28
N VAL A 340 -5.25 27.11 -5.48
CA VAL A 340 -5.40 26.95 -4.02
C VAL A 340 -6.49 25.93 -3.76
N ASN A 341 -6.16 24.87 -3.01
CA ASN A 341 -7.17 24.03 -2.40
C ASN A 341 -7.75 24.79 -1.19
N PRO A 342 -8.99 25.28 -1.24
CA PRO A 342 -9.55 26.17 -0.22
C PRO A 342 -9.71 25.52 1.14
N ILE A 343 -9.69 24.18 1.19
CA ILE A 343 -9.88 23.42 2.43
C ILE A 343 -8.68 23.54 3.37
N TRP A 344 -7.45 23.43 2.84
CA TRP A 344 -6.25 23.36 3.70
C TRP A 344 -5.96 24.68 4.38
N GLU A 345 -6.16 25.79 3.67
CA GLU A 345 -6.01 27.13 4.27
C GLU A 345 -7.03 27.35 5.38
N LYS A 346 -8.30 27.00 5.13
CA LYS A 346 -9.37 27.12 6.14
C LYS A 346 -9.12 26.19 7.33
N LEU A 347 -8.65 24.96 7.07
CA LEU A 347 -8.33 23.99 8.12
C LEU A 347 -7.22 24.53 9.04
N GLU A 348 -6.12 25.01 8.46
CA GLU A 348 -5.02 25.61 9.22
C GLU A 348 -5.44 26.84 10.00
N TYR A 349 -6.31 27.68 9.44
CA TYR A 349 -6.78 28.88 10.12
C TYR A 349 -7.76 28.55 11.27
N CYS A 350 -8.73 27.66 11.03
CA CYS A 350 -9.81 27.41 11.98
C CYS A 350 -9.44 26.38 13.05
N PHE A 351 -8.54 25.45 12.76
CA PHE A 351 -8.24 24.28 13.61
C PHE A 351 -6.75 24.11 13.89
N ARG A 352 -6.03 25.24 13.98
CA ARG A 352 -4.59 25.23 14.21
C ARG A 352 -4.18 24.44 15.44
N ASP A 353 -4.86 24.62 16.55
CA ASP A 353 -4.55 23.94 17.80
C ASP A 353 -4.76 22.42 17.71
N ASP A 354 -5.82 22.00 17.03
CA ASP A 354 -6.09 20.59 16.77
C ASP A 354 -5.01 19.97 15.87
N ILE A 355 -4.54 20.70 14.85
CA ILE A 355 -3.46 20.28 13.94
C ILE A 355 -2.15 20.12 14.72
N VAL A 356 -1.81 21.09 15.56
CA VAL A 356 -0.60 21.04 16.40
C VAL A 356 -0.67 19.86 17.38
N ALA A 357 -1.82 19.65 18.00
CA ALA A 357 -2.03 18.52 18.90
C ALA A 357 -1.85 17.17 18.15
N LYS A 358 -2.46 17.01 16.98
CA LYS A 358 -2.32 15.79 16.17
C LYS A 358 -0.89 15.60 15.64
N TYR A 359 -0.21 16.67 15.25
CA TYR A 359 1.20 16.60 14.86
C TYR A 359 2.08 16.09 16.00
N ASN A 360 1.90 16.62 17.20
CA ASN A 360 2.68 16.21 18.36
C ASN A 360 2.41 14.73 18.74
N GLU A 361 1.15 14.32 18.70
CA GLU A 361 0.74 12.92 18.91
C GLU A 361 1.42 11.97 17.92
N ILE A 362 1.33 12.27 16.61
CA ILE A 362 1.95 11.43 15.57
C ILE A 362 3.47 11.45 15.71
N ARG A 363 4.07 12.60 15.98
CA ARG A 363 5.51 12.78 16.11
C ARG A 363 6.11 11.98 17.28
N GLU A 364 5.37 11.79 18.36
CA GLU A 364 5.81 11.00 19.51
C GLU A 364 6.05 9.54 19.15
N HIS A 365 5.20 8.96 18.31
CA HIS A 365 5.23 7.54 17.95
C HIS A 365 5.95 7.27 16.60
N TYR A 366 5.85 8.17 15.65
CA TYR A 366 6.40 8.05 14.30
C TYR A 366 7.60 8.99 14.11
N THR A 367 8.72 8.66 14.76
CA THR A 367 9.98 9.41 14.57
C THR A 367 10.54 9.22 13.15
N PRO A 368 11.47 10.09 12.68
CA PRO A 368 12.16 9.89 11.41
C PRO A 368 12.73 8.48 11.22
N GLN A 369 13.33 7.92 12.28
CA GLN A 369 13.91 6.57 12.30
C GLN A 369 12.83 5.50 12.13
N VAL A 370 11.73 5.64 12.86
CA VAL A 370 10.61 4.69 12.79
C VAL A 370 10.03 4.69 11.38
N ILE A 371 9.68 5.86 10.84
CA ILE A 371 9.13 5.98 9.48
C ILE A 371 10.10 5.39 8.44
N ALA A 372 11.38 5.79 8.45
CA ALA A 372 12.38 5.29 7.51
C ALA A 372 12.53 3.76 7.58
N SER A 373 12.42 3.19 8.80
CA SER A 373 12.51 1.74 9.00
C SER A 373 11.39 0.97 8.30
N TYR A 374 10.16 1.50 8.24
CA TYR A 374 9.05 0.88 7.50
C TYR A 374 9.40 0.71 6.01
N PHE A 375 9.95 1.75 5.39
CA PHE A 375 10.33 1.72 3.98
C PHE A 375 11.49 0.75 3.72
N LYS A 376 12.52 0.80 4.56
CA LYS A 376 13.68 -0.07 4.46
C LYS A 376 13.33 -1.54 4.67
N ASN A 377 12.55 -1.83 5.69
CA ASN A 377 12.12 -3.20 6.00
C ASN A 377 11.26 -3.78 4.87
N TYR A 378 10.33 -3.00 4.33
CA TYR A 378 9.52 -3.46 3.21
C TYR A 378 10.35 -3.73 1.95
N LYS A 379 11.29 -2.84 1.61
CA LYS A 379 12.20 -3.04 0.46
C LYS A 379 13.01 -4.32 0.60
N ASN A 380 13.54 -4.57 1.79
CA ASN A 380 14.38 -5.73 2.07
C ASN A 380 13.64 -7.07 1.92
N LEU A 381 12.29 -7.07 1.93
CA LEU A 381 11.51 -8.29 1.72
C LEU A 381 11.78 -8.96 0.36
N TRP A 382 12.18 -8.22 -0.72
CA TRP A 382 12.55 -8.86 -1.98
C TRP A 382 13.88 -9.62 -1.90
N GLY A 383 14.76 -9.27 -0.96
CA GLY A 383 16.11 -9.81 -0.85
C GLY A 383 17.05 -9.32 -1.96
N ASP A 384 18.34 -9.33 -1.66
CA ASP A 384 19.38 -8.75 -2.52
C ASP A 384 19.42 -9.37 -3.94
N THR A 385 19.15 -10.67 -4.03
CA THR A 385 19.17 -11.38 -5.32
C THR A 385 18.13 -10.83 -6.28
N TYR A 386 16.90 -10.60 -5.83
CA TYR A 386 15.85 -10.08 -6.71
C TYR A 386 15.99 -8.57 -6.94
N LEU A 387 16.44 -7.82 -5.94
CA LEU A 387 16.74 -6.40 -6.12
C LEU A 387 17.85 -6.18 -7.14
N THR A 388 18.94 -6.97 -7.08
CA THR A 388 20.01 -6.93 -8.08
C THR A 388 19.49 -7.23 -9.49
N LYS A 389 18.68 -8.28 -9.65
CA LYS A 389 18.06 -8.59 -10.95
C LYS A 389 17.14 -7.47 -11.44
N GLU A 390 16.37 -6.86 -10.55
CA GLU A 390 15.47 -5.74 -10.86
C GLU A 390 16.25 -4.55 -11.42
N TYR A 391 17.24 -4.07 -10.68
CA TYR A 391 18.03 -2.89 -11.08
C TYR A 391 18.90 -3.15 -12.30
N THR A 392 19.36 -4.39 -12.51
CA THR A 392 20.07 -4.76 -13.72
C THR A 392 19.16 -4.74 -14.95
N LYS A 393 17.99 -5.37 -14.84
CA LYS A 393 17.03 -5.45 -15.95
C LYS A 393 16.42 -4.10 -16.31
N TRP A 394 16.08 -3.33 -15.29
CA TRP A 394 15.43 -2.03 -15.41
C TRP A 394 16.37 -0.88 -15.04
N SER A 395 17.60 -0.92 -15.55
CA SER A 395 18.68 0.04 -15.24
C SER A 395 18.39 1.49 -15.61
N GLY A 396 17.41 1.74 -16.50
CA GLY A 396 16.97 3.09 -16.89
C GLY A 396 16.00 3.76 -15.90
N ARG A 397 15.89 3.25 -14.66
CA ARG A 397 15.06 3.90 -13.61
C ARG A 397 15.57 5.31 -13.31
N PRO A 398 14.68 6.28 -13.13
CA PRO A 398 15.09 7.63 -12.74
C PRO A 398 15.60 7.64 -11.28
N ASN A 399 16.49 8.60 -11.01
CA ASN A 399 16.86 9.06 -9.66
C ASN A 399 17.37 7.98 -8.70
N SER A 400 18.51 7.38 -9.01
CA SER A 400 19.15 6.36 -8.15
C SER A 400 19.51 6.84 -6.73
N THR A 401 19.49 8.15 -6.47
CA THR A 401 19.72 8.74 -5.15
C THR A 401 18.48 8.79 -4.27
N ASP A 402 17.29 8.50 -4.83
CA ASP A 402 16.00 8.55 -4.13
C ASP A 402 15.65 7.22 -3.44
N ASP A 403 16.63 6.54 -2.91
CA ASP A 403 16.45 5.25 -2.25
C ASP A 403 16.05 5.40 -0.77
N VAL A 404 15.73 4.29 -0.14
CA VAL A 404 15.34 4.23 1.29
C VAL A 404 16.42 4.77 2.23
N ASP A 405 17.68 4.68 1.85
CA ASP A 405 18.81 5.12 2.69
C ASP A 405 18.87 6.65 2.90
N MET A 406 18.26 7.46 2.03
CA MET A 406 18.17 8.91 2.20
C MET A 406 17.01 9.35 3.10
N MET A 407 16.03 8.48 3.35
CA MET A 407 14.74 8.87 3.92
C MET A 407 14.86 9.35 5.37
N GLU A 408 15.71 8.72 6.18
CA GLU A 408 15.88 9.10 7.58
C GLU A 408 16.45 10.52 7.74
N ASP A 409 17.52 10.83 7.00
CA ASP A 409 18.13 12.18 7.01
C ASP A 409 17.13 13.23 6.48
N TRP A 410 16.42 12.90 5.42
CA TRP A 410 15.40 13.78 4.85
C TRP A 410 14.26 14.05 5.84
N LEU A 411 13.73 13.01 6.47
CA LEU A 411 12.67 13.11 7.48
C LEU A 411 13.14 13.89 8.72
N THR A 412 14.38 13.68 9.17
CA THR A 412 14.96 14.44 10.29
C THR A 412 14.94 15.96 10.00
N LYS A 413 15.34 16.36 8.80
CA LYS A 413 15.27 17.75 8.37
C LYS A 413 13.84 18.25 8.22
N ARG A 414 12.92 17.38 7.76
CA ARG A 414 11.49 17.70 7.65
C ARG A 414 10.86 17.95 9.01
N TYR A 415 11.12 17.08 9.99
CA TYR A 415 10.60 17.24 11.34
C TYR A 415 11.15 18.52 12.01
N HIS A 416 12.43 18.80 11.85
CA HIS A 416 12.99 20.06 12.34
C HIS A 416 12.26 21.28 11.76
N TYR A 417 11.93 21.26 10.48
CA TYR A 417 11.15 22.32 9.85
C TYR A 417 9.71 22.40 10.40
N LEU A 418 9.05 21.27 10.54
CA LEU A 418 7.68 21.20 11.06
C LEU A 418 7.60 21.57 12.54
N ASP A 419 8.60 21.23 13.35
CA ASP A 419 8.70 21.65 14.75
C ASP A 419 8.70 23.18 14.89
N ILE A 420 9.33 23.90 13.96
CA ILE A 420 9.28 25.37 13.94
C ILE A 420 7.89 25.88 13.52
N ILE A 421 7.23 25.19 12.60
CA ILE A 421 5.90 25.61 12.13
C ILE A 421 4.81 25.32 13.17
N TYR A 422 4.91 24.19 13.85
CA TYR A 422 3.90 23.70 14.79
C TYR A 422 4.28 23.90 16.27
N SER A 423 5.29 24.75 16.54
CA SER A 423 5.67 25.17 17.90
C SER A 423 4.71 26.19 18.51
#